data_3d176d670c9beb93378b836450962542
#
_entry.id   3d176d670c9beb93378b836450962542
#
_cell.length_a   1.000
_cell.length_b   1.000
_cell.length_c   1.000
_cell.angle_alpha   90.00
_cell.angle_beta   90.00
_cell.angle_gamma   90.00
#
_symmetry.space_group_name_H-M   'P 1'
#
loop_
_entity.id
_entity.type
_entity.pdbx_description
1 polymer ?
#
loop_
_entity_poly.entity_id
_entity_poly.type
_entity_poly.pdbx_seq_one_letter_code
_entity_poly.pdbx_strand_id
1 'polypeptide(L)'
;EIIRSIDGLGGFSRTSATSLGVVWRVSEPTGRLLFISKDGVRTVLQAGDFGARTFVPGPGQLVLTETFNRSWQILENGYRLARGKNDQGLPTFTVTEAGEISLLHDGTVRRGWLSLQFIAFVVVLVMALPAGRRKREISEKELA
;
A
#
# COMPACT_ATOMS: atom_id res chain seq x y z
N GLU A 1 17.04 26.07 -15.20
CA GLU A 1 17.55 24.71 -15.47
C GLU A 1 16.47 23.66 -15.25
N ILE A 2 15.79 23.64 -14.11
CA ILE A 2 14.71 22.67 -13.78
C ILE A 2 13.57 22.68 -14.80
N ILE A 3 13.13 23.87 -15.26
CA ILE A 3 12.04 24.02 -16.25
C ILE A 3 12.40 23.31 -17.55
N ARG A 4 13.63 23.48 -18.05
CA ARG A 4 14.10 22.79 -19.27
C ARG A 4 14.17 21.27 -19.08
N SER A 5 14.54 20.83 -17.90
CA SER A 5 14.59 19.39 -17.60
C SER A 5 13.20 18.76 -17.65
N ILE A 6 12.17 19.45 -17.10
CA ILE A 6 10.79 18.95 -17.12
C ILE A 6 10.20 19.02 -18.53
N ASP A 7 10.49 20.09 -19.31
CA ASP A 7 10.04 20.20 -20.71
C ASP A 7 10.62 19.10 -21.61
N GLY A 8 11.78 18.56 -21.25
CA GLY A 8 12.40 17.42 -21.95
C GLY A 8 11.91 16.05 -21.54
N LEU A 9 11.10 15.95 -20.47
CA LEU A 9 10.53 14.69 -20.03
C LEU A 9 9.28 14.35 -20.86
N GLY A 10 9.23 13.15 -21.42
CA GLY A 10 8.01 12.64 -22.04
C GLY A 10 6.85 12.59 -21.04
N GLY A 11 5.63 12.78 -21.53
CA GLY A 11 4.42 12.72 -20.70
C GLY A 11 4.02 14.02 -20.00
N PHE A 12 4.79 15.11 -20.19
CA PHE A 12 4.43 16.44 -19.71
C PHE A 12 4.30 17.43 -20.88
N SER A 13 3.23 18.19 -20.90
CA SER A 13 3.05 19.32 -21.82
C SER A 13 2.89 20.62 -21.05
N ARG A 14 3.70 21.64 -21.37
CA ARG A 14 3.59 22.95 -20.74
C ARG A 14 2.28 23.60 -21.13
N THR A 15 1.45 23.96 -20.14
CA THR A 15 0.16 24.61 -20.35
C THR A 15 0.25 26.10 -20.19
N SER A 16 1.02 26.61 -19.23
CA SER A 16 1.25 28.05 -19.04
C SER A 16 2.60 28.31 -18.38
N ALA A 17 3.13 29.50 -18.66
CA ALA A 17 4.33 30.02 -18.01
C ALA A 17 4.07 31.51 -17.67
N THR A 18 4.18 31.84 -16.40
CA THR A 18 4.01 33.19 -15.86
C THR A 18 5.24 33.55 -15.02
N SER A 19 5.32 34.83 -14.60
CA SER A 19 6.36 35.25 -13.64
C SER A 19 6.26 34.56 -12.28
N LEU A 20 5.10 33.98 -11.95
CA LEU A 20 4.84 33.30 -10.69
C LEU A 20 5.14 31.80 -10.78
N GLY A 21 5.22 31.21 -11.97
CA GLY A 21 5.50 29.79 -12.14
C GLY A 21 5.13 29.24 -13.49
N VAL A 22 5.40 27.95 -13.66
CA VAL A 22 5.09 27.18 -14.88
C VAL A 22 4.17 26.03 -14.49
N VAL A 23 3.14 25.80 -15.30
CA VAL A 23 2.17 24.73 -15.14
C VAL A 23 2.32 23.76 -16.29
N TRP A 24 2.45 22.48 -15.96
CA TRP A 24 2.47 21.38 -16.92
C TRP A 24 1.21 20.54 -16.78
N ARG A 25 0.72 20.06 -17.90
CA ARG A 25 -0.31 19.03 -17.96
C ARG A 25 0.39 17.68 -18.14
N VAL A 26 -0.04 16.69 -17.39
CA VAL A 26 0.36 15.30 -17.65
C VAL A 26 -0.41 14.82 -18.88
N SER A 27 0.32 14.45 -19.93
CA SER A 27 -0.25 14.06 -21.24
C SER A 27 -0.51 12.55 -21.34
N GLU A 28 0.18 11.76 -20.51
CA GLU A 28 0.00 10.32 -20.48
C GLU A 28 -1.07 9.89 -19.47
N PRO A 29 -1.76 8.76 -19.70
CA PRO A 29 -2.69 8.23 -18.72
C PRO A 29 -1.94 7.96 -17.42
N THR A 30 -2.40 8.61 -16.35
CA THR A 30 -1.86 8.45 -15.00
C THR A 30 -2.89 7.79 -14.12
N GLY A 31 -2.46 6.84 -13.35
CA GLY A 31 -3.29 6.12 -12.39
C GLY A 31 -2.42 5.30 -11.47
N ARG A 32 -3.01 4.81 -10.40
CA ARG A 32 -2.32 4.00 -9.40
C ARG A 32 -1.87 2.66 -9.96
N LEU A 33 -2.65 2.09 -10.86
CA LEU A 33 -2.38 0.82 -11.53
C LEU A 33 -2.46 1.01 -13.03
N LEU A 34 -1.35 0.75 -13.72
CA LEU A 34 -1.22 0.82 -15.16
C LEU A 34 -1.07 -0.61 -15.73
N PHE A 35 -1.83 -0.91 -16.74
CA PHE A 35 -1.62 -2.09 -17.57
C PHE A 35 -0.94 -1.67 -18.87
N ILE A 36 0.14 -2.35 -19.21
CA ILE A 36 0.88 -2.16 -20.44
C ILE A 36 0.75 -3.47 -21.22
N SER A 37 0.05 -3.43 -22.37
CA SER A 37 -0.08 -4.59 -23.23
C SER A 37 1.27 -4.93 -23.89
N LYS A 38 1.38 -6.10 -24.53
CA LYS A 38 2.55 -6.47 -25.33
C LYS A 38 2.85 -5.49 -26.47
N ASP A 39 1.82 -4.83 -26.98
CA ASP A 39 1.94 -3.85 -28.06
C ASP A 39 2.32 -2.44 -27.52
N GLY A 40 2.58 -2.33 -26.23
CA GLY A 40 2.95 -1.07 -25.59
C GLY A 40 1.80 -0.13 -25.27
N VAL A 41 0.55 -0.54 -25.51
CA VAL A 41 -0.63 0.29 -25.18
C VAL A 41 -0.78 0.36 -23.67
N ARG A 42 -0.88 1.58 -23.15
CA ARG A 42 -1.03 1.86 -21.72
C ARG A 42 -2.49 2.12 -21.37
N THR A 43 -3.01 1.38 -20.44
CA THR A 43 -4.39 1.52 -19.94
C THR A 43 -4.36 1.72 -18.42
N VAL A 44 -5.04 2.77 -17.95
CA VAL A 44 -5.23 2.99 -16.52
C VAL A 44 -6.32 2.05 -16.02
N LEU A 45 -5.99 1.28 -15.01
CA LEU A 45 -6.95 0.44 -14.31
C LEU A 45 -7.43 1.15 -13.04
N GLN A 46 -8.72 1.04 -12.75
CA GLN A 46 -9.27 1.62 -11.54
C GLN A 46 -8.76 0.84 -10.32
N ALA A 47 -8.16 1.56 -9.39
CA ALA A 47 -7.67 1.02 -8.14
C ALA A 47 -8.08 1.92 -6.97
N GLY A 48 -8.75 1.34 -5.97
CA GLY A 48 -9.06 2.03 -4.72
C GLY A 48 -7.86 2.06 -3.76
N ASP A 49 -8.04 2.74 -2.64
CA ASP A 49 -6.96 2.95 -1.65
C ASP A 49 -6.45 1.65 -1.00
N PHE A 50 -7.29 0.65 -0.88
CA PHE A 50 -6.98 -0.61 -0.19
C PHE A 50 -6.91 -1.83 -1.12
N GLY A 51 -7.21 -1.65 -2.40
CA GLY A 51 -7.20 -2.72 -3.37
C GLY A 51 -8.01 -2.39 -4.62
N ALA A 52 -7.97 -3.30 -5.57
CA ALA A 52 -8.75 -3.23 -6.78
C ALA A 52 -9.11 -4.63 -7.25
N ARG A 53 -10.27 -4.75 -7.89
CA ARG A 53 -10.59 -5.87 -8.77
C ARG A 53 -10.88 -5.30 -10.14
N THR A 54 -10.19 -5.78 -11.13
CA THR A 54 -10.32 -5.31 -12.50
C THR A 54 -10.02 -6.43 -13.47
N PHE A 55 -10.42 -6.26 -14.70
CA PHE A 55 -10.16 -7.22 -15.75
C PHE A 55 -9.08 -6.70 -16.69
N VAL A 56 -8.15 -7.55 -17.07
CA VAL A 56 -7.14 -7.27 -18.09
C VAL A 56 -7.44 -8.04 -19.37
N PRO A 57 -7.31 -7.42 -20.55
CA PRO A 57 -7.77 -8.03 -21.81
C PRO A 57 -6.81 -9.09 -22.35
N GLY A 58 -5.61 -9.24 -21.79
CA GLY A 58 -4.62 -10.17 -22.28
C GLY A 58 -3.29 -10.08 -21.57
N PRO A 59 -2.28 -10.77 -22.09
CA PRO A 59 -0.94 -10.76 -21.51
C PRO A 59 -0.27 -9.40 -21.63
N GLY A 60 0.51 -9.04 -20.60
CA GLY A 60 1.15 -7.75 -20.51
C GLY A 60 1.87 -7.54 -19.18
N GLN A 61 2.08 -6.29 -18.83
CA GLN A 61 2.73 -5.91 -17.59
C GLN A 61 1.84 -4.94 -16.79
N LEU A 62 1.67 -5.22 -15.52
CA LEU A 62 1.07 -4.29 -14.57
C LEU A 62 2.18 -3.50 -13.89
N VAL A 63 2.00 -2.20 -13.80
CA VAL A 63 2.90 -1.28 -13.09
C VAL A 63 2.10 -0.58 -12.00
N LEU A 64 2.55 -0.71 -10.77
CA LEU A 64 2.00 0.03 -9.65
C LEU A 64 2.79 1.33 -9.50
N THR A 65 2.12 2.48 -9.65
CA THR A 65 2.76 3.81 -9.62
C THR A 65 2.99 4.33 -8.20
N GLU A 66 3.26 3.42 -7.29
CA GLU A 66 3.58 3.72 -5.90
C GLU A 66 5.00 3.29 -5.55
N THR A 67 5.53 3.87 -4.50
CA THR A 67 6.82 3.45 -3.95
C THR A 67 6.81 1.96 -3.68
N PHE A 68 7.89 1.29 -4.04
CA PHE A 68 8.03 -0.14 -3.83
C PHE A 68 7.77 -0.52 -2.37
N ASN A 69 6.64 -1.18 -2.13
CA ASN A 69 6.28 -1.72 -0.83
C ASN A 69 5.97 -3.22 -0.96
N ARG A 70 6.56 -4.03 -0.07
CA ARG A 70 6.36 -5.48 -0.06
C ARG A 70 4.93 -5.92 0.28
N SER A 71 4.14 -5.02 0.86
CA SER A 71 2.75 -5.30 1.26
C SER A 71 1.78 -5.38 0.08
N TRP A 72 2.13 -4.83 -1.09
CA TRP A 72 1.29 -4.94 -2.27
C TRP A 72 1.47 -6.28 -2.97
N GLN A 73 0.36 -6.95 -3.22
CA GLN A 73 0.27 -8.23 -3.90
C GLN A 73 -0.74 -8.13 -5.02
N ILE A 74 -0.43 -8.73 -6.15
CA ILE A 74 -1.37 -8.89 -7.26
C ILE A 74 -1.65 -10.36 -7.46
N LEU A 75 -2.92 -10.69 -7.57
CA LEU A 75 -3.41 -12.02 -7.91
C LEU A 75 -4.01 -11.98 -9.32
N GLU A 76 -3.65 -12.92 -10.15
CA GLU A 76 -4.24 -13.21 -11.46
C GLU A 76 -5.06 -14.49 -11.32
N ASN A 77 -6.37 -14.43 -11.51
CA ASN A 77 -7.26 -15.57 -11.33
C ASN A 77 -7.07 -16.31 -9.98
N GLY A 78 -6.76 -15.56 -8.93
CA GLY A 78 -6.50 -16.11 -7.59
C GLY A 78 -5.05 -16.53 -7.31
N TYR A 79 -4.18 -16.56 -8.31
CA TYR A 79 -2.76 -16.91 -8.16
C TYR A 79 -1.89 -15.67 -8.03
N ARG A 80 -0.96 -15.72 -7.07
CA ARG A 80 -0.07 -14.58 -6.82
C ARG A 80 0.96 -14.43 -7.94
N LEU A 81 1.01 -13.25 -8.54
CA LEU A 81 2.00 -12.91 -9.54
C LEU A 81 3.37 -12.62 -8.91
N ALA A 82 4.41 -13.03 -9.62
CA ALA A 82 5.77 -12.68 -9.28
C ALA A 82 6.00 -11.18 -9.44
N ARG A 83 6.68 -10.58 -8.47
CA ARG A 83 6.99 -9.15 -8.47
C ARG A 83 8.33 -8.90 -9.10
N GLY A 84 8.36 -7.94 -10.02
CA GLY A 84 9.56 -7.34 -10.58
C GLY A 84 9.71 -5.87 -10.16
N LYS A 85 10.69 -5.23 -10.72
CA LYS A 85 10.89 -3.77 -10.71
C LYS A 85 11.23 -3.29 -12.11
N ASN A 86 10.71 -2.14 -12.50
CA ASN A 86 11.18 -1.46 -13.72
C ASN A 86 12.42 -0.59 -13.42
N ASP A 87 12.96 0.05 -14.47
CA ASP A 87 14.14 0.91 -14.37
C ASP A 87 13.92 2.14 -13.46
N GLN A 88 12.69 2.53 -13.24
CA GLN A 88 12.30 3.61 -12.32
C GLN A 88 12.13 3.13 -10.87
N GLY A 89 12.34 1.84 -10.60
CA GLY A 89 12.19 1.24 -9.28
C GLY A 89 10.74 0.95 -8.88
N LEU A 90 9.76 1.14 -9.79
CA LEU A 90 8.36 0.85 -9.53
C LEU A 90 8.09 -0.66 -9.55
N PRO A 91 7.19 -1.16 -8.69
CA PRO A 91 6.80 -2.56 -8.72
C PRO A 91 6.07 -2.91 -10.02
N THR A 92 6.50 -4.00 -10.63
CA THR A 92 5.90 -4.56 -11.84
C THR A 92 5.48 -5.99 -11.62
N PHE A 93 4.46 -6.43 -12.38
CA PHE A 93 3.93 -7.79 -12.32
C PHE A 93 3.62 -8.24 -13.76
N THR A 94 4.08 -9.42 -14.13
CA THR A 94 3.82 -9.97 -15.46
C THR A 94 2.51 -10.72 -15.46
N VAL A 95 1.60 -10.30 -16.32
CA VAL A 95 0.31 -10.95 -16.59
C VAL A 95 0.49 -11.88 -17.77
N THR A 96 0.06 -13.11 -17.62
CA THR A 96 0.26 -14.16 -18.64
C THR A 96 -0.95 -14.35 -19.51
N GLU A 97 -2.13 -14.10 -19.00
CA GLU A 97 -3.41 -14.37 -19.67
C GLU A 97 -4.40 -13.23 -19.46
N ALA A 98 -5.47 -13.24 -20.24
CA ALA A 98 -6.63 -12.38 -19.96
C ALA A 98 -7.36 -12.89 -18.71
N GLY A 99 -7.75 -11.99 -17.81
CA GLY A 99 -8.43 -12.45 -16.61
C GLY A 99 -8.67 -11.39 -15.57
N GLU A 100 -9.21 -11.84 -14.44
CA GLU A 100 -9.45 -10.99 -13.30
C GLU A 100 -8.14 -10.76 -12.53
N ILE A 101 -7.85 -9.49 -12.29
CA ILE A 101 -6.71 -9.06 -11.48
C ILE A 101 -7.24 -8.49 -10.16
N SER A 102 -6.71 -9.00 -9.07
CA SER A 102 -6.98 -8.48 -7.72
C SER A 102 -5.72 -7.87 -7.14
N LEU A 103 -5.74 -6.57 -6.89
CA LEU A 103 -4.70 -5.86 -6.14
C LEU A 103 -5.07 -5.88 -4.66
N LEU A 104 -4.20 -6.39 -3.81
CA LEU A 104 -4.41 -6.52 -2.38
C LEU A 104 -3.25 -5.88 -1.60
N HIS A 105 -3.59 -5.19 -0.53
CA HIS A 105 -2.61 -4.71 0.44
C HIS A 105 -2.53 -5.67 1.63
N ASP A 106 -1.39 -6.33 1.80
CA ASP A 106 -1.13 -7.22 2.92
C ASP A 106 -0.76 -6.43 4.18
N GLY A 107 -1.74 -6.28 5.06
CA GLY A 107 -1.59 -5.60 6.36
C GLY A 107 -1.15 -6.52 7.51
N THR A 108 -0.74 -7.75 7.25
CA THR A 108 -0.46 -8.77 8.29
C THR A 108 0.60 -8.30 9.29
N VAL A 109 1.70 -7.71 8.83
CA VAL A 109 2.76 -7.20 9.70
C VAL A 109 2.24 -6.10 10.62
N ARG A 110 1.46 -5.15 10.09
CA ARG A 110 0.86 -4.07 10.89
C ARG A 110 -0.12 -4.63 11.94
N ARG A 111 -0.94 -5.60 11.54
CA ARG A 111 -1.88 -6.27 12.48
C ARG A 111 -1.12 -7.01 13.57
N GLY A 112 -0.02 -7.70 13.25
CA GLY A 112 0.84 -8.36 14.22
C GLY A 112 1.42 -7.39 15.25
N TRP A 113 1.93 -6.23 14.82
CA TRP A 113 2.41 -5.18 15.71
C TRP A 113 1.32 -4.60 16.61
N LEU A 114 0.13 -4.33 16.06
CA LEU A 114 -1.01 -3.86 16.84
C LEU A 114 -1.46 -4.86 17.89
N SER A 115 -1.47 -6.16 17.55
CA SER A 115 -1.80 -7.22 18.49
C SER A 115 -0.77 -7.31 19.62
N LEU A 116 0.53 -7.21 19.30
CA LEU A 116 1.59 -7.20 20.31
C LEU A 116 1.47 -5.99 21.25
N GLN A 117 1.20 -4.81 20.71
CA GLN A 117 0.99 -3.60 21.52
C GLN A 117 -0.23 -3.75 22.43
N PHE A 118 -1.32 -4.34 21.92
CA PHE A 118 -2.52 -4.58 22.72
C PHE A 118 -2.23 -5.55 23.88
N ILE A 119 -1.51 -6.65 23.64
CA ILE A 119 -1.11 -7.59 24.68
C ILE A 119 -0.25 -6.89 25.73
N ALA A 120 0.75 -6.12 25.30
CA ALA A 120 1.61 -5.36 26.22
C ALA A 120 0.78 -4.39 27.09
N PHE A 121 -0.18 -3.70 26.48
CA PHE A 121 -1.07 -2.79 27.19
C PHE A 121 -1.91 -3.53 28.27
N VAL A 122 -2.47 -4.69 27.91
CA VAL A 122 -3.24 -5.53 28.87
C VAL A 122 -2.37 -5.97 30.04
N VAL A 123 -1.12 -6.41 29.78
CA VAL A 123 -0.18 -6.79 30.82
C VAL A 123 0.10 -5.63 31.78
N VAL A 124 0.38 -4.43 31.25
CA VAL A 124 0.60 -3.25 32.08
C VAL A 124 -0.64 -2.91 32.89
N LEU A 125 -1.83 -2.99 32.29
CA LEU A 125 -3.09 -2.73 32.98
C LEU A 125 -3.29 -3.71 34.16
N VAL A 126 -3.04 -5.01 33.94
CA VAL A 126 -3.15 -6.04 34.99
C VAL A 126 -2.14 -5.77 36.11
N MET A 127 -0.92 -5.39 35.77
CA MET A 127 0.11 -5.05 36.77
C MET A 127 -0.18 -3.77 37.53
N ALA A 128 -0.88 -2.82 36.89
CA ALA A 128 -1.29 -1.56 37.54
C ALA A 128 -2.50 -1.71 38.46
N LEU A 129 -3.26 -2.81 38.36
CA LEU A 129 -4.35 -3.08 39.28
C LEU A 129 -3.78 -3.29 40.71
N PRO A 130 -4.25 -2.53 41.71
CA PRO A 130 -3.79 -2.69 43.07
C PRO A 130 -4.08 -4.12 43.53
N ALA A 131 -3.02 -4.86 43.85
CA ALA A 131 -3.15 -6.17 44.48
C ALA A 131 -4.00 -5.97 45.74
N GLY A 132 -5.23 -6.46 45.72
CA GLY A 132 -6.19 -6.28 46.79
C GLY A 132 -5.51 -6.63 48.11
N ARG A 133 -5.33 -5.63 48.97
CA ARG A 133 -4.94 -5.82 50.36
C ARG A 133 -5.97 -6.78 50.95
N ARG A 134 -5.65 -8.07 51.10
CA ARG A 134 -6.36 -8.95 52.01
C ARG A 134 -6.30 -8.29 53.38
N LYS A 135 -7.40 -7.68 53.82
CA LYS A 135 -7.61 -7.34 55.21
C LYS A 135 -7.35 -8.63 55.98
N ARG A 136 -6.20 -8.70 56.67
CA ARG A 136 -6.06 -9.65 57.77
C ARG A 136 -7.10 -9.20 58.81
N GLU A 137 -8.21 -9.90 58.88
CA GLU A 137 -9.07 -9.88 60.06
C GLU A 137 -8.21 -10.50 61.16
N ILE A 138 -7.59 -9.61 61.93
CA ILE A 138 -7.02 -10.01 63.24
C ILE A 138 -8.22 -10.39 64.04
N SER A 139 -8.34 -11.70 64.28
CA SER A 139 -9.37 -12.29 65.13
C SER A 139 -9.19 -11.71 66.54
N GLU A 140 -10.12 -10.89 66.95
CA GLU A 140 -10.27 -10.39 68.36
C GLU A 140 -10.61 -11.49 69.35
N LYS A 141 -10.32 -12.76 69.04
CA LYS A 141 -10.62 -13.90 69.91
C LYS A 141 -9.50 -14.30 70.84
N GLU A 142 -8.46 -13.52 71.00
CA GLU A 142 -7.36 -13.85 71.91
C GLU A 142 -7.18 -12.84 73.08
N LEU A 143 -8.21 -12.05 73.38
CA LEU A 143 -8.22 -11.14 74.54
C LEU A 143 -9.53 -11.29 75.33
N ALA A 144 -9.79 -12.50 75.82
CA ALA A 144 -10.75 -12.76 76.87
C ALA A 144 -10.24 -13.81 77.84
#